data_bad9e6a254f5acba1d0636bb2ee79226
#
_entry.id   bad9e6a254f5acba1d0636bb2ee79226
#
_cell.length_a   1.000
_cell.length_b   1.000
_cell.length_c   1.000
_cell.angle_alpha   90.00
_cell.angle_beta   90.00
_cell.angle_gamma   90.00
#
_symmetry.space_group_name_H-M   'P 1'
#
loop_
_entity.id
_entity.type
_entity.pdbx_description
1 polymer ?
#
loop_
_entity_poly.entity_id
_entity_poly.type
_entity_poly.pdbx_seq_one_letter_code
_entity_poly.pdbx_strand_id
1 'polypeptide(L)'
;MHSFGNIVYIRIGKNNRPLDTEELLELASESLFLFFDQMPSNVPKVRVKKELVKKYLEEKSAKRRSKVKETYEENLRSSKITSSIKDHSVLTNGGLLFFTEDPQYELPQSSVRLVWFDDQEMRSFKADIEFKGSLWKIVDDIHEYLNLNLKRIGGMYQGWKREDLMEYPMDALREAVINSVIHRNYIDSGQIQIFIFPDRLEISNPGSFPPGISIESPEHKPRNPLLCQYMYDIGYVERYGVGLKRIIESCKEHQLVDVEFKISSYRTKVIFRKTKGRELDDVDSRIISYLSTVGEAKSEDIVAEIGMSKRSVITRLNHLITLGLVDRKGKGRGTVYLSLK
;
A
#
# COMPACT_ATOMS: atom_id res chain seq x y z
N MET A 1 -31.67 -12.87 1.21
CA MET A 1 -31.14 -13.97 2.04
C MET A 1 -32.32 -14.85 2.43
N HIS A 2 -32.20 -16.15 2.31
CA HIS A 2 -33.23 -17.12 2.73
C HIS A 2 -32.54 -18.22 3.55
N SER A 3 -33.16 -18.65 4.66
CA SER A 3 -32.72 -19.80 5.41
C SER A 3 -33.67 -20.97 5.18
N PHE A 4 -33.15 -22.16 4.97
CA PHE A 4 -33.92 -23.39 4.92
C PHE A 4 -33.19 -24.44 5.79
N GLY A 5 -33.88 -24.94 6.80
CA GLY A 5 -33.23 -25.68 7.87
C GLY A 5 -32.24 -24.77 8.61
N ASN A 6 -31.03 -25.28 8.91
CA ASN A 6 -29.95 -24.52 9.55
C ASN A 6 -28.96 -23.94 8.53
N ILE A 7 -29.32 -23.89 7.23
CA ILE A 7 -28.44 -23.42 6.16
C ILE A 7 -28.95 -22.07 5.65
N VAL A 8 -28.05 -21.10 5.58
CA VAL A 8 -28.32 -19.77 4.99
C VAL A 8 -27.86 -19.75 3.54
N TYR A 9 -28.69 -19.22 2.65
CA TYR A 9 -28.43 -19.15 1.22
C TYR A 9 -28.33 -17.71 0.76
N ILE A 10 -27.39 -17.44 -0.15
CA ILE A 10 -27.28 -16.20 -0.90
C ILE A 10 -27.71 -16.45 -2.36
N ARG A 11 -28.39 -15.48 -2.97
CA ARG A 11 -28.75 -15.53 -4.38
C ARG A 11 -27.67 -14.87 -5.22
N ILE A 12 -27.09 -15.65 -6.14
CA ILE A 12 -26.11 -15.17 -7.13
C ILE A 12 -26.74 -15.34 -8.53
N GLY A 13 -27.23 -14.24 -9.09
CA GLY A 13 -27.96 -14.28 -10.35
C GLY A 13 -29.24 -15.08 -10.23
N LYS A 14 -29.37 -16.21 -10.99
CA LYS A 14 -30.56 -17.10 -10.98
C LYS A 14 -30.43 -18.27 -9.97
N ASN A 15 -29.28 -18.47 -9.36
CA ASN A 15 -28.98 -19.62 -8.50
C ASN A 15 -28.92 -19.21 -7.02
N ASN A 16 -29.32 -20.13 -6.13
CA ASN A 16 -29.09 -20.02 -4.70
C ASN A 16 -27.89 -20.88 -4.33
N ARG A 17 -26.95 -20.33 -3.57
CA ARG A 17 -25.77 -21.00 -3.05
C ARG A 17 -25.80 -20.96 -1.52
N PRO A 18 -25.49 -22.05 -0.79
CA PRO A 18 -25.31 -21.98 0.64
C PRO A 18 -24.10 -21.09 0.97
N LEU A 19 -24.22 -20.32 2.03
CA LEU A 19 -23.11 -19.58 2.64
C LEU A 19 -22.30 -20.54 3.49
N ASP A 20 -20.98 -20.41 3.41
CA ASP A 20 -20.09 -21.04 4.40
C ASP A 20 -20.09 -20.25 5.72
N THR A 21 -19.40 -20.77 6.73
CA THR A 21 -19.36 -20.17 8.07
C THR A 21 -18.67 -18.79 8.05
N GLU A 22 -17.64 -18.61 7.23
CA GLU A 22 -16.92 -17.34 7.11
C GLU A 22 -17.79 -16.27 6.44
N GLU A 23 -18.45 -16.62 5.34
CA GLU A 23 -19.40 -15.74 4.63
C GLU A 23 -20.60 -15.36 5.51
N LEU A 24 -21.08 -16.32 6.33
CA LEU A 24 -22.18 -16.06 7.28
C LEU A 24 -21.75 -15.08 8.37
N LEU A 25 -20.55 -15.25 8.93
CA LEU A 25 -19.99 -14.35 9.92
C LEU A 25 -19.72 -12.96 9.34
N GLU A 26 -19.22 -12.87 8.12
CA GLU A 26 -19.01 -11.61 7.42
C GLU A 26 -20.34 -10.87 7.22
N LEU A 27 -21.36 -11.57 6.73
CA LEU A 27 -22.68 -11.01 6.53
C LEU A 27 -23.37 -10.63 7.85
N ALA A 28 -23.23 -11.43 8.89
CA ALA A 28 -23.70 -11.12 10.23
C ALA A 28 -22.99 -9.89 10.80
N SER A 29 -21.69 -9.78 10.62
CA SER A 29 -20.91 -8.63 11.07
C SER A 29 -21.33 -7.34 10.36
N GLU A 30 -21.61 -7.41 9.06
CA GLU A 30 -22.11 -6.26 8.29
C GLU A 30 -23.53 -5.86 8.72
N SER A 31 -24.42 -6.82 8.92
CA SER A 31 -25.82 -6.56 9.27
C SER A 31 -26.01 -6.10 10.72
N LEU A 32 -25.13 -6.53 11.64
CA LEU A 32 -25.17 -6.21 13.05
C LEU A 32 -24.21 -5.07 13.44
N PHE A 33 -23.51 -4.46 12.48
CA PHE A 33 -22.43 -3.48 12.72
C PHE A 33 -21.35 -4.01 13.67
N LEU A 34 -21.11 -5.33 13.64
CA LEU A 34 -20.08 -5.97 14.44
C LEU A 34 -18.76 -5.97 13.66
N PHE A 35 -17.90 -5.02 13.97
CA PHE A 35 -16.59 -4.94 13.36
C PHE A 35 -15.60 -5.87 14.07
N PHE A 36 -14.92 -6.73 13.31
CA PHE A 36 -13.95 -7.69 13.85
C PHE A 36 -12.95 -7.03 14.80
N ASP A 37 -12.40 -5.88 14.43
CA ASP A 37 -11.38 -5.16 15.20
C ASP A 37 -11.90 -4.59 16.54
N GLN A 38 -13.22 -4.39 16.68
CA GLN A 38 -13.86 -3.94 17.93
C GLN A 38 -14.32 -5.09 18.84
N MET A 39 -14.38 -6.32 18.31
CA MET A 39 -14.74 -7.47 19.12
C MET A 39 -13.68 -7.73 20.18
N PRO A 40 -14.10 -8.17 21.39
CA PRO A 40 -13.15 -8.62 22.39
C PRO A 40 -12.43 -9.88 21.91
N SER A 41 -11.12 -9.90 22.08
CA SER A 41 -10.30 -11.09 21.93
C SER A 41 -10.32 -11.90 23.23
N ASN A 42 -9.81 -13.13 23.19
CA ASN A 42 -9.61 -13.90 24.42
C ASN A 42 -8.27 -13.58 25.11
N VAL A 43 -7.57 -12.53 24.68
CA VAL A 43 -6.23 -12.17 25.13
C VAL A 43 -6.31 -11.19 26.29
N PRO A 44 -5.74 -11.54 27.48
CA PRO A 44 -5.74 -10.66 28.63
C PRO A 44 -5.01 -9.34 28.36
N LYS A 45 -5.48 -8.25 28.97
CA LYS A 45 -4.88 -6.91 28.83
C LYS A 45 -3.39 -6.84 29.21
N VAL A 46 -2.91 -7.78 30.03
CA VAL A 46 -1.48 -7.82 30.44
C VAL A 46 -0.53 -8.01 29.25
N ARG A 47 -1.02 -8.51 28.12
CA ARG A 47 -0.23 -8.66 26.87
C ARG A 47 0.02 -7.33 26.15
N VAL A 48 -0.64 -6.24 26.55
CA VAL A 48 -0.38 -4.89 25.99
C VAL A 48 1.06 -4.48 26.28
N LYS A 49 1.75 -4.05 25.26
CA LYS A 49 3.09 -3.42 25.40
C LYS A 49 2.91 -1.94 25.71
N LYS A 50 3.29 -1.56 26.93
CA LYS A 50 3.16 -0.18 27.42
C LYS A 50 3.91 0.82 26.53
N GLU A 51 5.05 0.41 25.98
CA GLU A 51 5.89 1.21 25.08
C GLU A 51 5.14 1.56 23.78
N LEU A 52 4.40 0.59 23.21
CA LEU A 52 3.59 0.82 22.01
C LEU A 52 2.43 1.78 22.29
N VAL A 53 1.76 1.62 23.44
CA VAL A 53 0.69 2.55 23.86
C VAL A 53 1.25 3.95 24.07
N LYS A 54 2.38 4.07 24.78
CA LYS A 54 3.04 5.36 25.02
C LYS A 54 3.37 6.07 23.70
N LYS A 55 4.06 5.37 22.79
CA LYS A 55 4.42 5.89 21.46
C LYS A 55 3.16 6.32 20.68
N TYR A 56 2.10 5.49 20.69
CA TYR A 56 0.83 5.83 20.03
C TYR A 56 0.21 7.12 20.60
N LEU A 57 0.17 7.27 21.93
CA LEU A 57 -0.40 8.45 22.57
C LEU A 57 0.41 9.73 22.29
N GLU A 58 1.73 9.62 22.24
CA GLU A 58 2.64 10.70 21.84
C GLU A 58 2.39 11.15 20.40
N GLU A 59 2.35 10.21 19.45
CA GLU A 59 2.06 10.49 18.04
C GLU A 59 0.65 11.08 17.86
N LYS A 60 -0.35 10.50 18.53
CA LYS A 60 -1.73 11.00 18.51
C LYS A 60 -1.82 12.43 19.04
N SER A 61 -1.14 12.72 20.14
CA SER A 61 -1.12 14.07 20.72
C SER A 61 -0.44 15.06 19.77
N ALA A 62 0.69 14.70 19.21
CA ALA A 62 1.45 15.53 18.26
C ALA A 62 0.66 15.81 16.98
N LYS A 63 0.09 14.77 16.36
CA LYS A 63 -0.60 14.88 15.06
C LYS A 63 -2.02 15.45 15.16
N ARG A 64 -2.76 15.12 16.22
CA ARG A 64 -4.19 15.44 16.34
C ARG A 64 -4.52 16.45 17.44
N ARG A 65 -3.51 16.96 18.16
CA ARG A 65 -3.68 17.88 19.32
C ARG A 65 -4.68 17.33 20.34
N SER A 66 -4.78 16.01 20.45
CA SER A 66 -5.71 15.35 21.37
C SER A 66 -5.10 15.30 22.77
N LYS A 67 -5.91 15.56 23.79
CA LYS A 67 -5.48 15.42 25.18
C LYS A 67 -5.35 13.94 25.55
N VAL A 68 -4.20 13.56 26.06
CA VAL A 68 -3.97 12.25 26.70
C VAL A 68 -4.71 12.25 28.04
N LYS A 69 -5.36 11.14 28.40
CA LYS A 69 -6.04 10.99 29.68
C LYS A 69 -5.03 10.86 30.81
N GLU A 70 -5.46 11.20 32.03
CA GLU A 70 -4.58 11.22 33.20
C GLU A 70 -4.06 9.84 33.56
N THR A 71 -4.91 8.80 33.45
CA THR A 71 -4.52 7.44 33.81
C THR A 71 -4.29 6.56 32.59
N TYR A 72 -3.39 5.60 32.73
CA TYR A 72 -3.13 4.59 31.70
C TYR A 72 -4.39 3.77 31.34
N GLU A 73 -5.16 3.38 32.34
CA GLU A 73 -6.39 2.60 32.17
C GLU A 73 -7.46 3.37 31.39
N GLU A 74 -7.60 4.66 31.64
CA GLU A 74 -8.53 5.52 30.86
C GLU A 74 -8.09 5.64 29.40
N ASN A 75 -6.79 5.74 29.13
CA ASN A 75 -6.26 5.76 27.77
C ASN A 75 -6.55 4.43 27.04
N LEU A 76 -6.38 3.28 27.68
CA LEU A 76 -6.70 1.99 27.10
C LEU A 76 -8.19 1.87 26.75
N ARG A 77 -9.08 2.30 27.65
CA ARG A 77 -10.54 2.26 27.44
C ARG A 77 -11.00 3.26 26.39
N SER A 78 -10.58 4.52 26.51
CA SER A 78 -11.00 5.59 25.60
C SER A 78 -10.52 5.37 24.16
N SER A 79 -9.38 4.72 23.98
CA SER A 79 -8.89 4.29 22.68
C SER A 79 -9.42 2.94 22.24
N LYS A 80 -10.35 2.30 23.00
CA LYS A 80 -10.89 0.97 22.73
C LYS A 80 -9.81 -0.12 22.53
N ILE A 81 -8.66 0.03 23.18
CA ILE A 81 -7.60 -0.98 23.19
C ILE A 81 -8.06 -2.20 23.97
N THR A 82 -8.83 -1.97 25.04
CA THR A 82 -9.39 -3.01 25.90
C THR A 82 -10.91 -3.02 25.87
N SER A 83 -11.45 -4.20 26.10
CA SER A 83 -12.87 -4.51 26.31
C SER A 83 -13.04 -5.37 27.55
N SER A 84 -14.25 -5.81 27.85
CA SER A 84 -14.56 -6.68 29.01
C SER A 84 -15.36 -7.91 28.58
N ILE A 85 -14.96 -9.07 29.09
CA ILE A 85 -15.73 -10.31 28.99
C ILE A 85 -15.95 -10.81 30.41
N LYS A 86 -17.20 -10.91 30.87
CA LYS A 86 -17.55 -11.45 32.20
C LYS A 86 -16.63 -10.86 33.29
N ASP A 87 -16.54 -9.54 33.40
CA ASP A 87 -15.72 -8.78 34.37
C ASP A 87 -14.19 -8.90 34.19
N HIS A 88 -13.71 -9.67 33.21
CA HIS A 88 -12.29 -9.71 32.88
C HIS A 88 -11.95 -8.67 31.78
N SER A 89 -10.91 -7.88 32.02
CA SER A 89 -10.39 -6.97 31.02
C SER A 89 -9.52 -7.70 30.01
N VAL A 90 -9.96 -7.70 28.75
CA VAL A 90 -9.29 -8.32 27.60
C VAL A 90 -8.97 -7.27 26.55
N LEU A 91 -8.13 -7.62 25.58
CA LEU A 91 -7.90 -6.77 24.40
C LEU A 91 -9.10 -6.85 23.45
N THR A 92 -9.37 -5.77 22.72
CA THR A 92 -10.09 -5.88 21.45
C THR A 92 -9.19 -6.53 20.42
N ASN A 93 -9.74 -7.09 19.33
CA ASN A 93 -8.90 -7.61 18.24
C ASN A 93 -8.02 -6.51 17.62
N GLY A 94 -8.54 -5.28 17.48
CA GLY A 94 -7.75 -4.13 17.07
C GLY A 94 -6.65 -3.78 18.07
N GLY A 95 -6.96 -3.84 19.37
CA GLY A 95 -5.98 -3.66 20.44
C GLY A 95 -4.87 -4.72 20.42
N LEU A 96 -5.25 -5.98 20.20
CA LEU A 96 -4.32 -7.09 20.02
C LEU A 96 -3.38 -6.87 18.84
N LEU A 97 -3.94 -6.58 17.66
CA LEU A 97 -3.18 -6.38 16.41
C LEU A 97 -2.23 -5.19 16.46
N PHE A 98 -2.57 -4.14 17.20
CA PHE A 98 -1.83 -2.88 17.15
C PHE A 98 -0.89 -2.66 18.34
N PHE A 99 -1.22 -3.20 19.54
CA PHE A 99 -0.52 -2.90 20.78
C PHE A 99 0.14 -4.11 21.45
N THR A 100 0.27 -5.24 20.74
CA THR A 100 1.05 -6.37 21.20
C THR A 100 2.29 -6.58 20.33
N GLU A 101 3.28 -7.25 20.86
CA GLU A 101 4.54 -7.51 20.16
C GLU A 101 4.41 -8.63 19.12
N ASP A 102 3.59 -9.63 19.43
CA ASP A 102 3.40 -10.83 18.60
C ASP A 102 1.90 -11.18 18.51
N PRO A 103 1.09 -10.39 17.80
CA PRO A 103 -0.31 -10.70 17.58
C PRO A 103 -0.52 -11.96 16.74
N GLN A 104 0.47 -12.38 15.95
CA GLN A 104 0.44 -13.56 15.09
C GLN A 104 0.37 -14.87 15.88
N TYR A 105 0.69 -14.86 17.17
CA TYR A 105 0.47 -16.01 18.04
C TYR A 105 -1.01 -16.38 18.14
N GLU A 106 -1.88 -15.38 18.22
CA GLU A 106 -3.34 -15.56 18.33
C GLU A 106 -4.03 -15.47 16.95
N LEU A 107 -3.49 -14.64 16.04
CA LEU A 107 -4.02 -14.38 14.71
C LEU A 107 -2.89 -14.59 13.66
N PRO A 108 -2.50 -15.85 13.38
CA PRO A 108 -1.37 -16.16 12.48
C PRO A 108 -1.49 -15.50 11.11
N GLN A 109 -2.71 -15.35 10.61
CA GLN A 109 -3.02 -14.73 9.34
C GLN A 109 -2.74 -13.22 9.31
N SER A 110 -2.46 -12.57 10.44
CA SER A 110 -2.19 -11.12 10.49
C SER A 110 -0.77 -10.74 10.06
N SER A 111 0.07 -11.69 9.68
CA SER A 111 1.37 -11.42 9.05
C SER A 111 1.23 -11.03 7.59
N VAL A 112 2.30 -10.46 7.02
CA VAL A 112 2.41 -10.13 5.60
C VAL A 112 3.58 -10.91 5.01
N ARG A 113 3.36 -11.63 3.91
CA ARG A 113 4.42 -12.35 3.19
C ARG A 113 4.83 -11.60 1.95
N LEU A 114 6.12 -11.37 1.81
CA LEU A 114 6.71 -10.80 0.60
C LEU A 114 7.58 -11.84 -0.09
N VAL A 115 7.32 -12.08 -1.38
CA VAL A 115 8.15 -12.94 -2.22
C VAL A 115 8.63 -12.14 -3.41
N TRP A 116 9.94 -12.16 -3.65
CA TRP A 116 10.57 -11.52 -4.80
C TRP A 116 11.01 -12.59 -5.79
N PHE A 117 10.30 -12.72 -6.88
CA PHE A 117 10.57 -13.69 -7.94
C PHE A 117 11.63 -13.20 -8.94
N ASP A 118 12.45 -14.13 -9.42
CA ASP A 118 13.42 -13.88 -10.50
C ASP A 118 12.77 -13.90 -11.88
N ASP A 119 11.65 -14.64 -12.01
CA ASP A 119 10.92 -14.85 -13.26
C ASP A 119 9.41 -14.63 -13.08
N GLN A 120 8.67 -14.60 -14.19
CA GLN A 120 7.22 -14.39 -14.19
C GLN A 120 6.43 -15.65 -13.83
N GLU A 121 7.04 -16.82 -13.96
CA GLU A 121 6.44 -18.13 -13.74
C GLU A 121 6.60 -18.63 -12.29
N MET A 122 7.17 -17.82 -11.40
CA MET A 122 7.36 -18.13 -9.97
C MET A 122 8.24 -19.38 -9.71
N ARG A 123 9.19 -19.70 -10.60
CA ARG A 123 10.06 -20.87 -10.48
C ARG A 123 11.22 -20.67 -9.52
N SER A 124 11.69 -19.45 -9.42
CA SER A 124 12.78 -19.06 -8.51
C SER A 124 12.49 -17.70 -7.87
N PHE A 125 13.07 -17.48 -6.70
CA PHE A 125 12.88 -16.24 -5.95
C PHE A 125 14.19 -15.77 -5.31
N LYS A 126 14.37 -14.45 -5.23
CA LYS A 126 15.49 -13.78 -4.55
C LYS A 126 15.27 -13.66 -3.06
N ALA A 127 14.02 -13.50 -2.64
CA ALA A 127 13.64 -13.33 -1.26
C ALA A 127 12.26 -13.91 -0.98
N ASP A 128 12.08 -14.48 0.21
CA ASP A 128 10.81 -14.91 0.78
C ASP A 128 10.82 -14.50 2.26
N ILE A 129 10.04 -13.48 2.61
CA ILE A 129 10.11 -12.83 3.91
C ILE A 129 8.70 -12.76 4.50
N GLU A 130 8.59 -13.11 5.77
CA GLU A 130 7.36 -12.94 6.53
C GLU A 130 7.54 -11.80 7.55
N PHE A 131 6.76 -10.72 7.39
CA PHE A 131 6.72 -9.60 8.32
C PHE A 131 5.74 -9.88 9.45
N LYS A 132 6.24 -9.80 10.68
CA LYS A 132 5.50 -10.07 11.93
C LYS A 132 5.65 -8.93 12.93
N GLY A 133 4.78 -8.91 13.92
CA GLY A 133 4.74 -7.89 14.97
C GLY A 133 3.45 -7.08 14.93
N SER A 134 3.40 -5.97 15.64
CA SER A 134 2.26 -5.05 15.57
C SER A 134 2.06 -4.52 14.16
N LEU A 135 0.80 -4.22 13.79
CA LEU A 135 0.48 -3.84 12.40
C LEU A 135 1.23 -2.60 11.92
N TRP A 136 1.45 -1.60 12.79
CA TRP A 136 2.21 -0.43 12.38
C TRP A 136 3.69 -0.75 12.16
N LYS A 137 4.29 -1.66 12.98
CA LYS A 137 5.65 -2.14 12.76
C LYS A 137 5.75 -2.88 11.43
N ILE A 138 4.80 -3.73 11.09
CA ILE A 138 4.75 -4.43 9.80
C ILE A 138 4.77 -3.44 8.63
N VAL A 139 3.97 -2.36 8.72
CA VAL A 139 3.93 -1.32 7.67
C VAL A 139 5.28 -0.61 7.55
N ASP A 140 5.91 -0.25 8.68
CA ASP A 140 7.23 0.40 8.69
C ASP A 140 8.32 -0.52 8.13
N ASP A 141 8.36 -1.78 8.58
CA ASP A 141 9.35 -2.78 8.12
C ASP A 141 9.23 -3.04 6.61
N ILE A 142 8.00 -3.14 6.07
CA ILE A 142 7.76 -3.30 4.64
C ILE A 142 8.24 -2.07 3.88
N HIS A 143 7.90 -0.87 4.35
CA HIS A 143 8.33 0.37 3.71
C HIS A 143 9.85 0.49 3.67
N GLU A 144 10.53 0.20 4.79
CA GLU A 144 11.98 0.18 4.87
C GLU A 144 12.58 -0.85 3.91
N TYR A 145 12.06 -2.08 3.91
CA TYR A 145 12.52 -3.13 3.01
C TYR A 145 12.40 -2.74 1.53
N LEU A 146 11.25 -2.21 1.12
CA LEU A 146 11.03 -1.77 -0.26
C LEU A 146 11.96 -0.60 -0.62
N ASN A 147 12.13 0.38 0.27
CA ASN A 147 13.01 1.53 0.03
C ASN A 147 14.49 1.15 -0.11
N LEU A 148 14.94 0.10 0.60
CA LEU A 148 16.32 -0.38 0.55
C LEU A 148 16.60 -1.28 -0.67
N ASN A 149 15.61 -2.04 -1.13
CA ASN A 149 15.82 -3.11 -2.10
C ASN A 149 15.30 -2.80 -3.50
N LEU A 150 14.30 -1.92 -3.65
CA LEU A 150 13.84 -1.47 -4.96
C LEU A 150 14.90 -0.61 -5.65
N LYS A 151 14.98 -0.72 -6.97
CA LYS A 151 15.98 0.00 -7.75
C LYS A 151 15.70 1.50 -7.77
N ARG A 152 16.78 2.27 -7.71
CA ARG A 152 16.79 3.69 -8.05
C ARG A 152 17.14 3.82 -9.52
N ILE A 153 16.22 4.39 -10.31
CA ILE A 153 16.32 4.42 -11.78
C ILE A 153 16.75 5.78 -12.34
N GLY A 154 17.24 6.64 -11.51
CA GLY A 154 17.73 7.96 -11.88
C GLY A 154 17.55 8.94 -10.75
N GLY A 155 18.07 10.14 -10.91
CA GLY A 155 17.86 11.22 -9.95
C GLY A 155 17.46 12.48 -10.70
N MET A 156 16.46 13.16 -10.18
CA MET A 156 16.07 14.49 -10.65
C MET A 156 16.55 15.55 -9.67
N TYR A 157 16.93 16.71 -10.20
CA TYR A 157 17.24 17.85 -9.36
C TYR A 157 15.98 18.69 -9.13
N GLN A 158 15.54 18.78 -7.87
CA GLN A 158 14.59 19.82 -7.45
C GLN A 158 15.39 20.96 -6.81
N GLY A 159 15.65 21.99 -7.59
CA GLY A 159 16.54 23.05 -7.19
C GLY A 159 17.97 22.54 -7.00
N TRP A 160 18.52 22.62 -5.77
CA TRP A 160 19.88 22.16 -5.40
C TRP A 160 19.94 20.72 -4.87
N LYS A 161 18.78 20.06 -4.70
CA LYS A 161 18.73 18.68 -4.19
C LYS A 161 18.45 17.71 -5.31
N ARG A 162 19.25 16.65 -5.35
CA ARG A 162 18.99 15.49 -6.19
C ARG A 162 17.98 14.58 -5.46
N GLU A 163 16.84 14.31 -6.08
CA GLU A 163 15.90 13.29 -5.63
C GLU A 163 16.01 12.07 -6.55
N ASP A 164 16.30 10.93 -5.95
CA ASP A 164 16.40 9.68 -6.69
C ASP A 164 15.01 9.16 -7.02
N LEU A 165 14.73 8.93 -8.31
CA LEU A 165 13.50 8.32 -8.77
C LEU A 165 13.58 6.81 -8.50
N MET A 166 12.63 6.30 -7.72
CA MET A 166 12.48 4.86 -7.47
C MET A 166 11.78 4.18 -8.64
N GLU A 167 12.01 2.90 -8.88
CA GLU A 167 11.35 2.13 -9.96
C GLU A 167 9.83 1.97 -9.75
N TYR A 168 9.33 2.27 -8.56
CA TYR A 168 7.90 2.34 -8.20
C TYR A 168 7.63 3.59 -7.36
N PRO A 169 6.44 4.20 -7.49
CA PRO A 169 6.04 5.34 -6.65
C PRO A 169 5.85 4.89 -5.20
N MET A 170 6.82 5.24 -4.33
CA MET A 170 6.85 4.80 -2.93
C MET A 170 5.61 5.23 -2.15
N ASP A 171 5.05 6.42 -2.42
CA ASP A 171 3.83 6.89 -1.78
C ASP A 171 2.62 6.02 -2.14
N ALA A 172 2.52 5.58 -3.40
CA ALA A 172 1.46 4.67 -3.84
C ALA A 172 1.62 3.28 -3.21
N LEU A 173 2.87 2.75 -3.13
CA LEU A 173 3.13 1.48 -2.45
C LEU A 173 2.79 1.54 -0.97
N ARG A 174 3.21 2.62 -0.27
CA ARG A 174 2.91 2.85 1.14
C ARG A 174 1.40 2.88 1.37
N GLU A 175 0.67 3.64 0.56
CA GLU A 175 -0.80 3.73 0.67
C GLU A 175 -1.47 2.36 0.42
N ALA A 176 -1.01 1.60 -0.57
CA ALA A 176 -1.56 0.28 -0.87
C ALA A 176 -1.28 -0.75 0.24
N VAL A 177 -0.10 -0.71 0.87
CA VAL A 177 0.23 -1.56 2.03
C VAL A 177 -0.64 -1.20 3.23
N ILE A 178 -0.78 0.08 3.56
CA ILE A 178 -1.62 0.53 4.67
C ILE A 178 -3.08 0.13 4.43
N ASN A 179 -3.61 0.36 3.22
CA ASN A 179 -4.96 -0.03 2.85
C ASN A 179 -5.17 -1.54 2.96
N SER A 180 -4.17 -2.34 2.58
CA SER A 180 -4.26 -3.80 2.71
C SER A 180 -4.43 -4.23 4.17
N VAL A 181 -3.70 -3.60 5.10
CA VAL A 181 -3.76 -3.88 6.53
C VAL A 181 -5.11 -3.43 7.13
N ILE A 182 -5.57 -2.21 6.82
CA ILE A 182 -6.80 -1.65 7.39
C ILE A 182 -8.04 -2.40 6.86
N HIS A 183 -8.06 -2.73 5.56
CA HIS A 183 -9.24 -3.30 4.91
C HIS A 183 -9.20 -4.83 4.78
N ARG A 184 -8.17 -5.49 5.36
CA ARG A 184 -8.11 -6.94 5.40
C ARG A 184 -9.35 -7.54 6.07
N ASN A 185 -9.89 -8.63 5.51
CA ASN A 185 -10.80 -9.50 6.22
C ASN A 185 -10.00 -10.40 7.19
N TYR A 186 -9.99 -10.07 8.47
CA TYR A 186 -9.24 -10.82 9.49
C TYR A 186 -9.91 -12.15 9.90
N ILE A 187 -11.13 -12.42 9.42
CA ILE A 187 -11.79 -13.72 9.58
C ILE A 187 -11.21 -14.73 8.58
N ASP A 188 -10.81 -14.26 7.39
CA ASP A 188 -10.15 -15.09 6.37
C ASP A 188 -8.75 -15.54 6.85
N SER A 189 -8.44 -16.82 6.68
CA SER A 189 -7.17 -17.45 7.12
C SER A 189 -5.97 -17.10 6.20
N GLY A 190 -6.20 -16.58 5.00
CA GLY A 190 -5.13 -16.20 4.05
C GLY A 190 -4.36 -14.97 4.49
N GLN A 191 -3.07 -14.92 4.25
CA GLN A 191 -2.21 -13.76 4.54
C GLN A 191 -2.33 -12.69 3.45
N ILE A 192 -1.97 -11.44 3.79
CA ILE A 192 -1.62 -10.42 2.80
C ILE A 192 -0.32 -10.87 2.11
N GLN A 193 -0.29 -10.78 0.77
CA GLN A 193 0.85 -11.18 -0.03
C GLN A 193 1.34 -10.00 -0.88
N ILE A 194 2.65 -9.78 -0.84
CA ILE A 194 3.36 -8.83 -1.71
C ILE A 194 4.26 -9.65 -2.61
N PHE A 195 3.99 -9.66 -3.91
CA PHE A 195 4.78 -10.36 -4.91
C PHE A 195 5.47 -9.36 -5.80
N ILE A 196 6.80 -9.46 -5.90
CA ILE A 196 7.62 -8.63 -6.77
C ILE A 196 8.12 -9.49 -7.92
N PHE A 197 7.77 -9.12 -9.13
CA PHE A 197 8.19 -9.74 -10.39
C PHE A 197 9.14 -8.79 -11.15
N PRO A 198 9.82 -9.26 -12.19
CA PRO A 198 10.65 -8.40 -13.02
C PRO A 198 9.90 -7.20 -13.63
N ASP A 199 8.61 -7.38 -13.97
CA ASP A 199 7.78 -6.39 -14.68
C ASP A 199 6.68 -5.75 -13.84
N ARG A 200 6.45 -6.22 -12.61
CA ARG A 200 5.35 -5.72 -11.75
C ARG A 200 5.54 -6.03 -10.28
N LEU A 201 4.81 -5.28 -9.45
CA LEU A 201 4.61 -5.57 -8.03
C LEU A 201 3.11 -5.75 -7.78
N GLU A 202 2.74 -6.82 -7.07
CA GLU A 202 1.36 -7.15 -6.73
C GLU A 202 1.16 -7.15 -5.22
N ILE A 203 0.12 -6.48 -4.73
CA ILE A 203 -0.33 -6.56 -3.33
C ILE A 203 -1.69 -7.23 -3.33
N SER A 204 -1.78 -8.40 -2.73
CA SER A 204 -2.99 -9.21 -2.68
C SER A 204 -3.51 -9.30 -1.25
N ASN A 205 -4.74 -8.85 -1.05
CA ASN A 205 -5.37 -8.71 0.25
C ASN A 205 -6.64 -9.57 0.34
N PRO A 206 -6.78 -10.45 1.36
CA PRO A 206 -8.05 -11.11 1.64
C PRO A 206 -9.15 -10.10 2.00
N GLY A 207 -10.28 -10.20 1.30
CA GLY A 207 -11.42 -9.32 1.43
C GLY A 207 -11.68 -8.49 0.17
N SER A 208 -12.95 -8.34 -0.17
CA SER A 208 -13.44 -7.49 -1.26
C SER A 208 -13.69 -6.06 -0.77
N PHE A 209 -14.03 -5.17 -1.67
CA PHE A 209 -14.58 -3.87 -1.30
C PHE A 209 -15.96 -4.05 -0.65
N PRO A 210 -16.30 -3.23 0.35
CA PRO A 210 -17.66 -3.21 0.89
C PRO A 210 -18.70 -2.95 -0.21
N PRO A 211 -19.93 -3.47 -0.07
CA PRO A 211 -20.98 -3.24 -1.05
C PRO A 211 -21.22 -1.76 -1.33
N GLY A 212 -21.33 -1.40 -2.62
CA GLY A 212 -21.56 -0.03 -3.07
C GLY A 212 -20.29 0.82 -3.22
N ILE A 213 -19.13 0.30 -2.85
CA ILE A 213 -17.83 0.99 -3.05
C ILE A 213 -17.19 0.50 -4.34
N SER A 214 -16.75 1.43 -5.16
CA SER A 214 -15.93 1.16 -6.36
C SER A 214 -14.71 2.08 -6.41
N ILE A 215 -13.82 1.82 -7.36
CA ILE A 215 -12.65 2.67 -7.61
C ILE A 215 -13.09 4.06 -8.08
N GLU A 216 -14.16 4.12 -8.87
CA GLU A 216 -14.71 5.36 -9.43
C GLU A 216 -15.46 6.19 -8.40
N SER A 217 -16.07 5.51 -7.39
CA SER A 217 -16.82 6.14 -6.30
C SER A 217 -16.34 5.61 -4.95
N PRO A 218 -15.12 5.99 -4.53
CA PRO A 218 -14.58 5.57 -3.25
C PRO A 218 -15.28 6.30 -2.10
N GLU A 219 -15.86 5.55 -1.20
CA GLU A 219 -16.43 6.07 0.06
C GLU A 219 -15.56 5.65 1.24
N HIS A 220 -15.57 6.46 2.29
CA HIS A 220 -14.87 6.13 3.54
C HIS A 220 -15.68 5.13 4.37
N LYS A 221 -15.57 3.86 4.06
CA LYS A 221 -16.24 2.76 4.77
C LYS A 221 -15.21 1.68 5.12
N PRO A 222 -14.42 1.87 6.19
CA PRO A 222 -13.40 0.91 6.55
C PRO A 222 -14.01 -0.39 7.08
N ARG A 223 -13.46 -1.54 6.66
CA ARG A 223 -13.83 -2.87 7.19
C ARG A 223 -13.45 -2.98 8.66
N ASN A 224 -12.32 -2.38 9.05
CA ASN A 224 -11.81 -2.36 10.41
C ASN A 224 -11.68 -0.91 10.91
N PRO A 225 -12.80 -0.30 11.37
CA PRO A 225 -12.82 1.13 11.72
C PRO A 225 -11.91 1.50 12.90
N LEU A 226 -11.65 0.59 13.82
CA LEU A 226 -10.75 0.83 14.94
C LEU A 226 -9.29 0.86 14.48
N LEU A 227 -8.87 -0.08 13.62
CA LEU A 227 -7.54 -0.07 13.01
C LEU A 227 -7.34 1.18 12.14
N CYS A 228 -8.37 1.57 11.38
CA CYS A 228 -8.35 2.81 10.60
C CYS A 228 -8.17 4.03 11.52
N GLN A 229 -8.87 4.05 12.66
CA GLN A 229 -8.75 5.11 13.66
C GLN A 229 -7.32 5.18 14.24
N TYR A 230 -6.70 4.04 14.56
CA TYR A 230 -5.34 4.02 15.10
C TYR A 230 -4.32 4.55 14.07
N MET A 231 -4.42 4.07 12.82
CA MET A 231 -3.55 4.56 11.73
C MET A 231 -3.76 6.05 11.44
N TYR A 232 -5.00 6.54 11.52
CA TYR A 232 -5.30 7.95 11.41
C TYR A 232 -4.68 8.76 12.56
N ASP A 233 -4.81 8.29 13.80
CA ASP A 233 -4.31 8.99 14.99
C ASP A 233 -2.80 9.21 14.92
N ILE A 234 -2.04 8.26 14.39
CA ILE A 234 -0.58 8.36 14.20
C ILE A 234 -0.16 8.99 12.87
N GLY A 235 -1.12 9.43 12.03
CA GLY A 235 -0.85 10.16 10.80
C GLY A 235 -0.48 9.31 9.59
N TYR A 236 -0.81 8.01 9.62
CA TYR A 236 -0.55 7.10 8.48
C TYR A 236 -1.59 7.22 7.38
N VAL A 237 -2.82 7.54 7.74
CA VAL A 237 -3.94 7.73 6.80
C VAL A 237 -4.68 9.03 7.04
N GLU A 238 -5.47 9.44 6.04
CA GLU A 238 -6.44 10.53 6.13
C GLU A 238 -7.87 9.96 6.07
N ARG A 239 -8.84 10.66 6.66
CA ARG A 239 -10.22 10.16 6.78
C ARG A 239 -11.11 10.33 5.54
N TYR A 240 -10.60 10.89 4.46
CA TYR A 240 -11.46 11.40 3.38
C TYR A 240 -11.70 10.42 2.23
N GLY A 241 -11.32 9.13 2.36
CA GLY A 241 -11.48 8.15 1.29
C GLY A 241 -10.63 8.42 0.04
N VAL A 242 -9.59 9.25 0.18
CA VAL A 242 -8.74 9.69 -0.95
C VAL A 242 -7.61 8.71 -1.28
N GLY A 243 -7.43 7.64 -0.48
CA GLY A 243 -6.29 6.71 -0.63
C GLY A 243 -6.18 6.09 -2.02
N LEU A 244 -7.30 5.59 -2.57
CA LEU A 244 -7.31 5.03 -3.94
C LEU A 244 -6.95 6.06 -5.01
N LYS A 245 -7.44 7.30 -4.86
CA LYS A 245 -7.09 8.40 -5.77
C LYS A 245 -5.60 8.72 -5.70
N ARG A 246 -5.02 8.76 -4.49
CA ARG A 246 -3.58 8.98 -4.31
C ARG A 246 -2.74 7.90 -4.99
N ILE A 247 -3.11 6.63 -4.87
CA ILE A 247 -2.42 5.55 -5.58
C ILE A 247 -2.42 5.82 -7.08
N ILE A 248 -3.59 6.15 -7.66
CA ILE A 248 -3.73 6.42 -9.08
C ILE A 248 -2.94 7.66 -9.50
N GLU A 249 -3.04 8.75 -8.75
CA GLU A 249 -2.35 10.02 -9.03
C GLU A 249 -0.83 9.86 -8.94
N SER A 250 -0.32 9.22 -7.88
CA SER A 250 1.12 8.94 -7.74
C SER A 250 1.67 8.09 -8.88
N CYS A 251 0.90 7.10 -9.37
CA CYS A 251 1.32 6.32 -10.54
C CYS A 251 1.30 7.17 -11.82
N LYS A 252 0.30 8.01 -12.03
CA LYS A 252 0.25 8.94 -13.17
C LYS A 252 1.40 9.94 -13.17
N GLU A 253 1.74 10.49 -12.00
CA GLU A 253 2.86 11.40 -11.84
C GLU A 253 4.20 10.71 -12.06
N HIS A 254 4.32 9.45 -11.65
CA HIS A 254 5.53 8.64 -11.82
C HIS A 254 5.79 8.28 -13.28
N GLN A 255 4.76 8.11 -14.11
CA GLN A 255 4.77 7.84 -15.56
C GLN A 255 5.41 6.52 -16.02
N LEU A 256 6.14 5.82 -15.16
CA LEU A 256 6.81 4.54 -15.48
C LEU A 256 6.06 3.34 -14.92
N VAL A 257 4.96 3.57 -14.22
CA VAL A 257 4.18 2.53 -13.56
C VAL A 257 2.70 2.82 -13.75
N ASP A 258 1.99 1.85 -14.28
CA ASP A 258 0.53 1.83 -14.32
C ASP A 258 -0.01 1.03 -13.13
N VAL A 259 -1.18 1.42 -12.61
CA VAL A 259 -1.86 0.69 -11.56
C VAL A 259 -3.15 0.06 -12.06
N GLU A 260 -3.33 -1.22 -11.74
CA GLU A 260 -4.52 -2.02 -12.04
C GLU A 260 -5.09 -2.56 -10.71
N PHE A 261 -6.42 -2.48 -10.55
CA PHE A 261 -7.11 -3.08 -9.41
C PHE A 261 -7.94 -4.27 -9.89
N LYS A 262 -7.71 -5.44 -9.29
CA LYS A 262 -8.53 -6.64 -9.51
C LYS A 262 -9.30 -6.95 -8.24
N ILE A 263 -10.63 -6.85 -8.34
CA ILE A 263 -11.53 -7.05 -7.21
C ILE A 263 -12.39 -8.26 -7.49
N SER A 264 -12.36 -9.22 -6.59
CA SER A 264 -13.25 -10.39 -6.59
C SER A 264 -14.12 -10.37 -5.32
N SER A 265 -15.05 -11.31 -5.17
CA SER A 265 -15.92 -11.40 -3.99
C SER A 265 -15.18 -11.65 -2.68
N TYR A 266 -13.95 -12.19 -2.72
CA TYR A 266 -13.17 -12.60 -1.55
C TYR A 266 -11.76 -11.99 -1.50
N ARG A 267 -11.31 -11.30 -2.54
CA ARG A 267 -9.93 -10.80 -2.62
C ARG A 267 -9.82 -9.51 -3.43
N THR A 268 -9.01 -8.60 -2.93
CA THR A 268 -8.58 -7.40 -3.66
C THR A 268 -7.10 -7.53 -4.01
N LYS A 269 -6.74 -7.24 -5.26
CA LYS A 269 -5.35 -7.20 -5.70
C LYS A 269 -5.06 -5.85 -6.35
N VAL A 270 -3.99 -5.19 -5.91
CA VAL A 270 -3.44 -3.99 -6.54
C VAL A 270 -2.16 -4.40 -7.28
N ILE A 271 -2.07 -4.08 -8.56
CA ILE A 271 -0.96 -4.45 -9.43
C ILE A 271 -0.32 -3.18 -9.94
N PHE A 272 0.91 -2.95 -9.56
CA PHE A 272 1.78 -1.89 -10.08
C PHE A 272 2.59 -2.48 -11.22
N ARG A 273 2.24 -2.13 -12.43
CA ARG A 273 2.86 -2.69 -13.64
C ARG A 273 3.82 -1.68 -14.25
N LYS A 274 5.07 -2.08 -14.44
CA LYS A 274 6.01 -1.23 -15.19
C LYS A 274 5.46 -1.03 -16.59
N THR A 275 5.32 0.22 -17.01
CA THR A 275 4.92 0.53 -18.39
C THR A 275 5.94 -0.09 -19.34
N LYS A 276 5.47 -0.68 -20.44
CA LYS A 276 6.34 -1.27 -21.47
C LYS A 276 7.12 -0.18 -22.24
N GLY A 277 7.85 0.62 -21.50
CA GLY A 277 8.94 1.43 -22.00
C GLY A 277 10.23 0.74 -21.52
N ARG A 278 11.26 0.72 -22.35
CA ARG A 278 12.60 0.29 -22.00
C ARG A 278 12.92 0.81 -20.61
N GLU A 279 13.29 -0.05 -19.66
CA GLU A 279 13.81 0.40 -18.35
C GLU A 279 14.81 1.51 -18.63
N LEU A 280 14.67 2.64 -17.94
CA LEU A 280 15.67 3.71 -18.06
C LEU A 280 17.00 3.09 -17.65
N ASP A 281 17.89 2.93 -18.59
CA ASP A 281 19.24 2.44 -18.29
C ASP A 281 20.13 3.62 -17.84
N ASP A 282 21.37 3.30 -17.48
CA ASP A 282 22.34 4.32 -17.04
C ASP A 282 22.53 5.43 -18.06
N VAL A 283 22.38 5.14 -19.35
CA VAL A 283 22.52 6.12 -20.45
C VAL A 283 21.32 7.06 -20.48
N ASP A 284 20.10 6.54 -20.32
CA ASP A 284 18.89 7.34 -20.27
C ASP A 284 18.92 8.29 -19.06
N SER A 285 19.39 7.77 -17.92
CA SER A 285 19.60 8.56 -16.69
C SER A 285 20.63 9.66 -16.87
N ARG A 286 21.74 9.40 -17.59
CA ARG A 286 22.76 10.41 -17.93
C ARG A 286 22.20 11.47 -18.86
N ILE A 287 21.39 11.12 -19.86
CA ILE A 287 20.73 12.08 -20.75
C ILE A 287 19.83 13.03 -19.97
N ILE A 288 18.97 12.49 -19.08
CA ILE A 288 18.08 13.29 -18.25
C ILE A 288 18.87 14.21 -17.33
N SER A 289 19.89 13.69 -16.65
CA SER A 289 20.77 14.45 -15.75
C SER A 289 21.47 15.60 -16.48
N TYR A 290 22.01 15.34 -17.67
CA TYR A 290 22.64 16.36 -18.50
C TYR A 290 21.66 17.47 -18.88
N LEU A 291 20.47 17.10 -19.40
CA LEU A 291 19.42 18.06 -19.75
C LEU A 291 18.93 18.88 -18.56
N SER A 292 18.83 18.26 -17.39
CA SER A 292 18.44 18.98 -16.16
C SER A 292 19.51 19.98 -15.70
N THR A 293 20.78 19.72 -16.00
CA THR A 293 21.90 20.60 -15.65
C THR A 293 22.03 21.79 -16.61
N VAL A 294 21.88 21.56 -17.92
CA VAL A 294 22.08 22.60 -18.94
C VAL A 294 20.79 23.33 -19.33
N GLY A 295 19.63 22.84 -18.86
CA GLY A 295 18.29 23.37 -19.17
C GLY A 295 17.76 22.90 -20.51
N GLU A 296 18.45 23.20 -21.60
CA GLU A 296 18.12 22.71 -22.94
C GLU A 296 19.41 22.43 -23.76
N ALA A 297 19.37 21.41 -24.63
CA ALA A 297 20.50 21.01 -25.44
C ALA A 297 20.06 20.51 -26.83
N LYS A 298 20.91 20.64 -27.84
CA LYS A 298 20.73 20.00 -29.15
C LYS A 298 21.16 18.54 -29.08
N SER A 299 20.67 17.73 -30.03
CA SER A 299 21.07 16.33 -30.13
C SER A 299 22.58 16.11 -30.26
N GLU A 300 23.29 17.09 -30.87
CA GLU A 300 24.74 17.05 -31.04
C GLU A 300 25.50 17.23 -29.73
N ASP A 301 25.01 18.12 -28.85
CA ASP A 301 25.56 18.33 -27.51
C ASP A 301 25.39 17.09 -26.62
N ILE A 302 24.22 16.48 -26.72
CA ILE A 302 23.92 15.24 -26.00
C ILE A 302 24.76 14.06 -26.50
N VAL A 303 25.00 13.99 -27.83
CA VAL A 303 25.92 13.02 -28.46
C VAL A 303 27.33 13.18 -27.91
N ALA A 304 27.83 14.41 -27.82
CA ALA A 304 29.17 14.70 -27.29
C ALA A 304 29.31 14.29 -25.81
N GLU A 305 28.29 14.58 -24.98
CA GLU A 305 28.29 14.25 -23.55
C GLU A 305 28.18 12.75 -23.28
N ILE A 306 27.30 12.07 -24.03
CA ILE A 306 26.99 10.65 -23.78
C ILE A 306 28.01 9.72 -24.45
N GLY A 307 28.65 10.16 -25.55
CA GLY A 307 29.60 9.35 -26.30
C GLY A 307 28.99 8.27 -27.18
N MET A 308 27.73 8.42 -27.60
CA MET A 308 27.00 7.44 -28.43
C MET A 308 26.73 7.99 -29.82
N SER A 309 26.34 7.09 -30.76
CA SER A 309 25.95 7.53 -32.10
C SER A 309 24.72 8.44 -32.09
N LYS A 310 24.65 9.42 -33.00
CA LYS A 310 23.48 10.33 -33.09
C LYS A 310 22.15 9.58 -33.25
N ARG A 311 22.17 8.48 -34.04
CA ARG A 311 20.97 7.62 -34.20
C ARG A 311 20.52 7.02 -32.88
N SER A 312 21.44 6.49 -32.07
CA SER A 312 21.13 5.91 -30.77
C SER A 312 20.59 6.97 -29.79
N VAL A 313 21.21 8.14 -29.73
CA VAL A 313 20.76 9.27 -28.90
C VAL A 313 19.36 9.72 -29.30
N ILE A 314 19.07 9.90 -30.58
CA ILE A 314 17.73 10.29 -31.06
C ILE A 314 16.68 9.23 -30.73
N THR A 315 17.01 7.93 -30.86
CA THR A 315 16.09 6.85 -30.49
C THR A 315 15.75 6.91 -29.00
N ARG A 316 16.74 7.17 -28.15
CA ARG A 316 16.54 7.33 -26.70
C ARG A 316 15.75 8.59 -26.37
N LEU A 317 16.07 9.73 -26.98
CA LEU A 317 15.33 10.97 -26.79
C LEU A 317 13.86 10.83 -27.18
N ASN A 318 13.55 10.19 -28.31
CA ASN A 318 12.18 9.91 -28.70
C ASN A 318 11.47 9.01 -27.70
N HIS A 319 12.18 8.03 -27.14
CA HIS A 319 11.65 7.18 -26.06
C HIS A 319 11.38 8.00 -24.80
N LEU A 320 12.32 8.82 -24.36
CA LEU A 320 12.17 9.71 -23.20
C LEU A 320 11.03 10.74 -23.39
N ILE A 321 10.81 11.21 -24.63
CA ILE A 321 9.66 12.06 -24.97
C ILE A 321 8.35 11.27 -24.81
N THR A 322 8.31 10.03 -25.29
CA THR A 322 7.12 9.17 -25.15
C THR A 322 6.81 8.90 -23.67
N LEU A 323 7.83 8.84 -22.82
CA LEU A 323 7.71 8.72 -21.38
C LEU A 323 7.38 10.06 -20.67
N GLY A 324 7.33 11.18 -21.40
CA GLY A 324 7.09 12.51 -20.82
C GLY A 324 8.21 13.02 -19.90
N LEU A 325 9.42 12.47 -19.99
CA LEU A 325 10.59 12.87 -19.20
C LEU A 325 11.41 13.95 -19.88
N VAL A 326 11.31 14.05 -21.20
CA VAL A 326 11.96 15.04 -22.05
C VAL A 326 10.93 15.65 -23.00
N ASP A 327 11.03 16.92 -23.25
CA ASP A 327 10.26 17.60 -24.29
C ASP A 327 11.16 18.06 -25.42
N ARG A 328 10.56 18.37 -26.58
CA ARG A 328 11.23 18.81 -27.76
C ARG A 328 10.66 20.14 -28.23
N LYS A 329 11.51 21.18 -28.32
CA LYS A 329 11.17 22.49 -28.88
C LYS A 329 11.84 22.72 -30.22
N GLY A 330 11.14 23.38 -31.10
CA GLY A 330 11.67 23.77 -32.44
C GLY A 330 11.48 22.68 -33.51
N LYS A 331 11.96 22.97 -34.72
CA LYS A 331 11.89 22.07 -35.89
C LYS A 331 13.21 22.06 -36.64
N GLY A 332 13.56 20.94 -37.25
CA GLY A 332 14.74 20.78 -38.08
C GLY A 332 16.05 21.01 -37.33
N ARG A 333 16.98 21.82 -37.89
CA ARG A 333 18.30 22.09 -37.27
C ARG A 333 18.24 22.90 -35.96
N GLY A 334 17.11 23.54 -35.68
CA GLY A 334 16.87 24.33 -34.47
C GLY A 334 16.20 23.51 -33.34
N THR A 335 16.10 22.20 -33.47
CA THR A 335 15.49 21.35 -32.45
C THR A 335 16.38 21.26 -31.20
N VAL A 336 15.80 21.61 -30.03
CA VAL A 336 16.42 21.44 -28.74
C VAL A 336 15.53 20.51 -27.88
N TYR A 337 16.18 19.85 -26.95
CA TYR A 337 15.55 18.94 -25.98
C TYR A 337 15.73 19.51 -24.57
N LEU A 338 14.72 19.37 -23.74
CA LEU A 338 14.74 19.85 -22.36
C LEU A 338 14.16 18.79 -21.43
N SER A 339 14.65 18.72 -20.22
CA SER A 339 14.04 17.92 -19.19
C SER A 339 12.72 18.57 -18.75
N LEU A 340 11.63 17.79 -18.63
CA LEU A 340 10.32 18.28 -18.20
C LEU A 340 10.19 18.38 -16.67
N LYS A 341 11.24 17.98 -15.96
CA LYS A 341 11.25 18.02 -14.49
C LYS A 341 12.56 18.55 -13.97
#